data_d678cfda3436e017ab8ccc2a08c1ab6e
#
_entry.id   d678cfda3436e017ab8ccc2a08c1ab6e
#
_cell.length_a   1.000
_cell.length_b   1.000
_cell.length_c   1.000
_cell.angle_alpha   90.00
_cell.angle_beta   90.00
_cell.angle_gamma   90.00
#
_symmetry.space_group_name_H-M   'P 1'
#
loop_
_entity.id
_entity.type
_entity.pdbx_description
1 polymer ?
#
loop_
_entity_poly.entity_id
_entity_poly.type
_entity_poly.pdbx_seq_one_letter_code
_entity_poly.pdbx_strand_id
1 'polypeptide(L)'
;MTVEDIKQTELHDDEATGEYRTGPEAGTAIVGTFDGGEREVRYADVDGVAVFEGDIVLGTVEEVRSRAGLEGIGRTGNEFRWPNGVVPFEVDPTLPNQQRVTDAVAHWADRTRIRFVPRNGQADFVRFVPSTASRSPVGRQRTGRQDIELTATAPTGTVIHEMGHAVGLWHEQSREDRNRFVEIRLDTVPVDNRHNFDQQIELGDDLGTYDFGSIMHYSRTAFSTSGQDTIVPRVALPAGVTMGQRTALSQGDINAVHAMYPDWSGIGDRWRSIGGFFPAGAPISVTSRSAGNLDLFVVGNDGRVYTSWWYQGADWSGLNNTWRNIGGVFPKGAPVTAIAKSPNSI
;
A
#
# COMPACT_ATOMS: atom_id res chain seq x y z
N MET A 1 -36.95 -3.32 -9.42
CA MET A 1 -35.56 -3.57 -9.78
C MET A 1 -35.35 -5.08 -9.75
N THR A 2 -35.09 -5.66 -10.89
CA THR A 2 -34.86 -7.11 -11.02
C THR A 2 -33.36 -7.39 -10.82
N VAL A 3 -32.99 -8.65 -10.57
CA VAL A 3 -31.59 -9.09 -10.44
C VAL A 3 -30.78 -8.79 -11.73
N GLU A 4 -31.45 -8.65 -12.87
CA GLU A 4 -30.87 -8.23 -14.14
C GLU A 4 -30.56 -6.72 -14.20
N ASP A 5 -31.37 -5.87 -13.54
CA ASP A 5 -31.15 -4.42 -13.47
C ASP A 5 -29.91 -4.10 -12.61
N ILE A 6 -29.63 -4.90 -11.59
CA ILE A 6 -28.43 -4.76 -10.73
C ILE A 6 -27.17 -5.20 -11.51
N LYS A 7 -27.25 -6.25 -12.31
CA LYS A 7 -26.11 -6.71 -13.14
C LYS A 7 -25.73 -5.72 -14.22
N GLN A 8 -26.69 -5.01 -14.82
CA GLN A 8 -26.42 -4.03 -15.88
C GLN A 8 -25.78 -2.74 -15.37
N THR A 9 -25.98 -2.40 -14.08
CA THR A 9 -25.38 -1.19 -13.47
C THR A 9 -23.93 -1.41 -13.03
N GLU A 10 -23.55 -2.64 -12.66
CA GLU A 10 -22.18 -2.98 -12.25
C GLU A 10 -21.21 -3.19 -13.42
N LEU A 11 -21.73 -3.48 -14.63
CA LEU A 11 -20.93 -3.82 -15.82
C LEU A 11 -20.32 -2.61 -16.56
N HIS A 12 -20.69 -1.39 -16.20
CA HIS A 12 -20.29 -0.17 -16.92
C HIS A 12 -19.43 0.81 -16.12
N ASP A 13 -19.13 0.54 -14.84
CA ASP A 13 -18.47 1.54 -14.00
C ASP A 13 -16.96 1.68 -14.33
N ASP A 14 -16.25 0.61 -14.58
CA ASP A 14 -14.79 0.64 -14.76
C ASP A 14 -14.40 1.31 -16.10
N GLU A 15 -15.11 1.03 -17.21
CA GLU A 15 -14.88 1.70 -18.51
C GLU A 15 -15.43 3.14 -18.53
N ALA A 16 -16.56 3.39 -17.89
CA ALA A 16 -17.20 4.71 -17.85
C ALA A 16 -16.44 5.72 -17.00
N THR A 17 -15.69 5.26 -16.00
CA THR A 17 -14.85 6.10 -15.12
C THR A 17 -13.45 6.34 -15.68
N GLY A 18 -13.01 5.57 -16.69
CA GLY A 18 -11.65 5.62 -17.21
C GLY A 18 -10.60 5.19 -16.20
N GLU A 19 -10.98 4.30 -15.27
CA GLU A 19 -10.13 3.86 -14.19
C GLU A 19 -8.97 2.98 -14.67
N TYR A 20 -9.25 2.08 -15.64
CA TYR A 20 -8.21 1.24 -16.23
C TYR A 20 -8.06 1.53 -17.71
N ARG A 21 -6.91 2.07 -18.10
CA ARG A 21 -6.56 2.25 -19.52
C ARG A 21 -5.32 1.45 -19.86
N THR A 22 -5.46 0.62 -20.85
CA THR A 22 -4.39 -0.23 -21.34
C THR A 22 -4.45 -0.32 -22.87
N GLY A 23 -3.52 -1.04 -23.42
CA GLY A 23 -3.39 -1.35 -24.84
C GLY A 23 -2.54 -2.60 -25.04
N PRO A 24 -2.11 -2.90 -26.26
CA PRO A 24 -1.13 -3.94 -26.53
C PRO A 24 0.15 -3.73 -25.73
N GLU A 25 0.80 -4.83 -25.37
CA GLU A 25 2.13 -4.78 -24.77
C GLU A 25 3.09 -3.97 -25.65
N ALA A 26 3.69 -2.93 -25.09
CA ALA A 26 4.58 -2.01 -25.77
C ALA A 26 6.07 -2.26 -25.44
N GLY A 27 6.35 -3.01 -24.39
CA GLY A 27 7.69 -3.35 -23.95
C GLY A 27 7.73 -3.83 -22.50
N THR A 28 8.95 -3.93 -21.99
CA THR A 28 9.25 -4.32 -20.61
C THR A 28 10.00 -3.21 -19.88
N ALA A 29 9.85 -3.17 -18.56
CA ALA A 29 10.56 -2.25 -17.67
C ALA A 29 11.10 -3.02 -16.47
N ILE A 30 12.21 -2.59 -15.92
CA ILE A 30 12.74 -3.12 -14.67
C ILE A 30 12.17 -2.31 -13.52
N VAL A 31 11.54 -2.98 -12.56
CA VAL A 31 11.04 -2.38 -11.32
C VAL A 31 11.76 -2.99 -10.13
N GLY A 32 12.08 -2.18 -9.12
CA GLY A 32 12.71 -2.65 -7.90
C GLY A 32 11.73 -3.41 -7.02
N THR A 33 12.19 -4.44 -6.30
CA THR A 33 11.42 -5.22 -5.34
C THR A 33 11.63 -4.72 -3.91
N PHE A 34 10.72 -5.06 -3.00
CA PHE A 34 10.76 -4.62 -1.60
C PHE A 34 12.03 -5.07 -0.87
N ASP A 35 12.55 -6.23 -1.19
CA ASP A 35 13.79 -6.81 -0.65
C ASP A 35 15.07 -6.24 -1.27
N GLY A 36 14.94 -5.28 -2.20
CA GLY A 36 16.05 -4.65 -2.91
C GLY A 36 16.48 -5.38 -4.18
N GLY A 37 15.69 -6.36 -4.63
CA GLY A 37 15.86 -7.01 -5.94
C GLY A 37 15.29 -6.16 -7.08
N GLU A 38 15.33 -6.73 -8.29
CA GLU A 38 14.80 -6.14 -9.52
C GLU A 38 13.96 -7.16 -10.27
N ARG A 39 12.92 -6.70 -10.94
CA ARG A 39 12.05 -7.53 -11.76
C ARG A 39 11.65 -6.85 -13.05
N GLU A 40 11.56 -7.63 -14.11
CA GLU A 40 10.99 -7.20 -15.38
C GLU A 40 9.46 -7.30 -15.34
N VAL A 41 8.78 -6.19 -15.71
CA VAL A 41 7.32 -6.11 -15.86
C VAL A 41 6.97 -5.65 -17.27
N ARG A 42 5.80 -6.08 -17.76
CA ARG A 42 5.29 -5.70 -19.09
C ARG A 42 4.39 -4.48 -18.97
N TYR A 43 4.51 -3.53 -19.90
CA TYR A 43 3.70 -2.32 -19.90
C TYR A 43 3.03 -2.08 -21.26
N ALA A 44 1.93 -1.35 -21.23
CA ALA A 44 1.28 -0.77 -22.39
C ALA A 44 1.72 0.69 -22.59
N ASP A 45 1.73 1.16 -23.85
CA ASP A 45 1.85 2.58 -24.19
C ASP A 45 0.44 3.19 -24.20
N VAL A 46 0.16 4.06 -23.24
CA VAL A 46 -1.10 4.80 -23.15
C VAL A 46 -0.81 6.29 -23.26
N ASP A 47 -1.02 6.84 -24.42
CA ASP A 47 -0.78 8.26 -24.72
C ASP A 47 0.68 8.71 -24.42
N GLY A 48 1.67 7.84 -24.72
CA GLY A 48 3.10 8.11 -24.50
C GLY A 48 3.58 7.82 -23.07
N VAL A 49 2.72 7.30 -22.21
CA VAL A 49 3.03 6.88 -20.84
C VAL A 49 3.10 5.36 -20.77
N ALA A 50 4.16 4.83 -20.17
CA ALA A 50 4.30 3.41 -19.88
C ALA A 50 3.42 3.07 -18.66
N VAL A 51 2.32 2.35 -18.94
CA VAL A 51 1.32 1.99 -17.94
C VAL A 51 1.39 0.49 -17.67
N PHE A 52 1.56 0.13 -16.43
CA PHE A 52 1.54 -1.21 -15.90
C PHE A 52 0.23 -1.47 -15.17
N GLU A 53 -0.36 -2.64 -15.36
CA GLU A 53 -1.64 -3.03 -14.73
C GLU A 53 -2.75 -1.96 -14.87
N GLY A 54 -2.80 -1.25 -16.01
CA GLY A 54 -3.90 -0.36 -16.40
C GLY A 54 -3.93 1.04 -15.77
N ASP A 55 -3.26 1.27 -14.64
CA ASP A 55 -3.27 2.54 -13.90
C ASP A 55 -1.96 2.86 -13.15
N ILE A 56 -0.98 1.97 -13.14
CA ILE A 56 0.33 2.24 -12.54
C ILE A 56 1.28 2.85 -13.56
N VAL A 57 1.73 4.07 -13.29
CA VAL A 57 2.67 4.82 -14.14
C VAL A 57 4.10 4.43 -13.83
N LEU A 58 4.83 3.95 -14.84
CA LEU A 58 6.28 3.66 -14.76
C LEU A 58 7.15 4.83 -15.24
N GLY A 59 6.58 5.78 -15.94
CA GLY A 59 7.24 6.93 -16.55
C GLY A 59 6.74 7.15 -17.98
N THR A 60 7.35 8.06 -18.74
CA THR A 60 7.10 8.12 -20.19
C THR A 60 7.73 6.91 -20.87
N VAL A 61 7.15 6.48 -22.01
CA VAL A 61 7.70 5.36 -22.80
C VAL A 61 9.15 5.65 -23.22
N GLU A 62 9.49 6.90 -23.50
CA GLU A 62 10.86 7.32 -23.85
C GLU A 62 11.82 7.14 -22.65
N GLU A 63 11.40 7.57 -21.45
CA GLU A 63 12.19 7.38 -20.23
C GLU A 63 12.40 5.90 -19.91
N VAL A 64 11.35 5.08 -20.00
CA VAL A 64 11.43 3.64 -19.76
C VAL A 64 12.40 2.97 -20.74
N ARG A 65 12.28 3.28 -22.05
CA ARG A 65 13.16 2.73 -23.09
C ARG A 65 14.61 3.20 -22.95
N SER A 66 14.83 4.45 -22.57
CA SER A 66 16.19 4.99 -22.39
C SER A 66 16.90 4.40 -21.18
N ARG A 67 16.13 3.94 -20.17
CA ARG A 67 16.63 3.29 -18.96
C ARG A 67 16.73 1.76 -19.07
N ALA A 68 16.27 1.17 -20.18
CA ALA A 68 16.43 -0.27 -20.46
C ALA A 68 17.93 -0.61 -20.55
N GLY A 69 18.54 -0.92 -19.41
CA GLY A 69 19.99 -1.14 -19.21
C GLY A 69 20.61 -0.33 -18.08
N LEU A 70 19.87 0.58 -17.45
CA LEU A 70 20.31 1.39 -16.31
C LEU A 70 19.21 1.37 -15.26
N GLU A 71 19.44 0.74 -14.14
CA GLU A 71 18.65 0.72 -12.87
C GLU A 71 17.12 0.88 -12.94
N GLY A 72 16.41 -0.05 -12.28
CA GLY A 72 14.96 -0.25 -12.29
C GLY A 72 14.09 0.95 -11.94
N ILE A 73 12.85 0.96 -12.49
CA ILE A 73 11.90 2.08 -12.40
C ILE A 73 10.82 1.90 -11.35
N GLY A 74 10.53 0.73 -10.87
CA GLY A 74 9.61 0.51 -9.76
C GLY A 74 10.39 0.39 -8.46
N ARG A 75 10.23 1.34 -7.55
CA ARG A 75 11.10 1.42 -6.40
C ARG A 75 10.32 1.04 -5.14
N THR A 76 10.60 -0.14 -4.61
CA THR A 76 10.07 -0.59 -3.34
C THR A 76 11.20 -0.74 -2.34
N GLY A 77 11.31 0.16 -1.43
CA GLY A 77 12.26 0.17 -0.32
C GLY A 77 11.85 1.28 0.64
N ASN A 78 12.45 1.32 1.82
CA ASN A 78 12.15 2.37 2.80
C ASN A 78 12.44 3.77 2.25
N GLU A 79 13.35 3.90 1.28
CA GLU A 79 13.69 5.15 0.61
C GLU A 79 12.58 5.68 -0.31
N PHE A 80 11.66 4.80 -0.76
CA PHE A 80 10.51 5.19 -1.59
C PHE A 80 9.23 5.39 -0.79
N ARG A 81 9.33 5.31 0.53
CA ARG A 81 8.27 5.73 1.43
C ARG A 81 8.35 7.23 1.67
N TRP A 82 7.19 7.82 1.85
CA TRP A 82 7.11 9.22 2.24
C TRP A 82 7.65 9.38 3.66
N PRO A 83 8.63 10.26 3.89
CA PRO A 83 9.20 10.46 5.22
C PRO A 83 8.10 10.76 6.24
N ASN A 84 8.10 9.99 7.30
CA ASN A 84 7.12 10.13 8.39
C ASN A 84 5.64 9.96 7.96
N GLY A 85 5.37 9.32 6.83
CA GLY A 85 4.01 9.20 6.30
C GLY A 85 3.39 10.53 5.87
N VAL A 86 4.21 11.57 5.67
CA VAL A 86 3.76 12.90 5.23
C VAL A 86 3.93 13.04 3.73
N VAL A 87 2.83 13.26 3.02
CA VAL A 87 2.76 13.42 1.56
C VAL A 87 2.41 14.87 1.25
N PRO A 88 3.38 15.72 0.87
CA PRO A 88 3.06 17.06 0.40
C PRO A 88 2.29 16.99 -0.91
N PHE A 89 1.24 17.80 -1.08
CA PHE A 89 0.46 17.79 -2.30
C PHE A 89 0.03 19.17 -2.79
N GLU A 90 -0.26 19.24 -4.08
CA GLU A 90 -0.90 20.35 -4.76
C GLU A 90 -2.08 19.83 -5.60
N VAL A 91 -3.06 20.68 -5.86
CA VAL A 91 -4.15 20.40 -6.79
C VAL A 91 -4.06 21.37 -7.95
N ASP A 92 -4.04 20.83 -9.18
CA ASP A 92 -4.10 21.68 -10.37
C ASP A 92 -5.41 22.47 -10.37
N PRO A 93 -5.38 23.81 -10.54
CA PRO A 93 -6.59 24.62 -10.50
C PRO A 93 -7.60 24.29 -11.63
N THR A 94 -7.14 23.61 -12.68
CA THR A 94 -8.01 23.15 -13.79
C THR A 94 -8.66 21.79 -13.53
N LEU A 95 -8.28 21.10 -12.46
CA LEU A 95 -8.90 19.82 -12.10
C LEU A 95 -10.38 20.04 -11.74
N PRO A 96 -11.34 19.43 -12.45
CA PRO A 96 -12.75 19.57 -12.13
C PRO A 96 -13.08 18.81 -10.83
N ASN A 97 -14.11 19.28 -10.11
CA ASN A 97 -14.61 18.65 -8.90
C ASN A 97 -13.52 18.34 -7.85
N GLN A 98 -12.76 19.35 -7.43
CA GLN A 98 -11.66 19.19 -6.46
C GLN A 98 -12.12 18.71 -5.08
N GLN A 99 -13.42 18.80 -4.75
CA GLN A 99 -13.95 18.33 -3.47
C GLN A 99 -13.63 16.85 -3.23
N ARG A 100 -13.66 16.00 -4.26
CA ARG A 100 -13.30 14.57 -4.15
C ARG A 100 -11.85 14.35 -3.68
N VAL A 101 -10.93 15.26 -4.00
CA VAL A 101 -9.54 15.20 -3.48
C VAL A 101 -9.53 15.54 -1.99
N THR A 102 -10.28 16.58 -1.58
CA THR A 102 -10.40 16.96 -0.17
C THR A 102 -11.02 15.84 0.66
N ASP A 103 -12.07 15.19 0.13
CA ASP A 103 -12.75 14.06 0.79
C ASP A 103 -11.82 12.84 0.90
N ALA A 104 -11.04 12.54 -0.15
CA ALA A 104 -10.06 11.47 -0.13
C ALA A 104 -8.92 11.74 0.87
N VAL A 105 -8.41 12.97 0.93
CA VAL A 105 -7.41 13.39 1.94
C VAL A 105 -7.95 13.20 3.36
N ALA A 106 -9.19 13.62 3.62
CA ALA A 106 -9.83 13.41 4.91
C ALA A 106 -9.98 11.91 5.24
N HIS A 107 -10.41 11.10 4.25
CA HIS A 107 -10.54 9.65 4.41
C HIS A 107 -9.20 8.98 4.82
N TRP A 108 -8.10 9.32 4.16
CA TRP A 108 -6.77 8.82 4.49
C TRP A 108 -6.31 9.25 5.88
N ALA A 109 -6.56 10.52 6.25
CA ALA A 109 -6.18 11.06 7.54
C ALA A 109 -6.95 10.43 8.71
N ASP A 110 -8.23 10.10 8.49
CA ASP A 110 -9.08 9.51 9.54
C ASP A 110 -8.77 8.04 9.80
N ARG A 111 -8.29 7.30 8.79
CA ARG A 111 -8.15 5.84 8.86
C ARG A 111 -6.72 5.35 8.99
N THR A 112 -5.75 6.16 8.58
CA THR A 112 -4.34 5.75 8.53
C THR A 112 -3.42 6.76 9.21
N ARG A 113 -2.12 6.44 9.24
CA ARG A 113 -1.06 7.36 9.68
C ARG A 113 -0.59 8.31 8.58
N ILE A 114 -1.05 8.12 7.35
CA ILE A 114 -0.65 8.97 6.23
C ILE A 114 -1.30 10.33 6.35
N ARG A 115 -0.52 11.37 6.10
CA ARG A 115 -0.95 12.77 6.14
C ARG A 115 -0.63 13.45 4.82
N PHE A 116 -1.64 13.62 3.98
CA PHE A 116 -1.54 14.50 2.84
C PHE A 116 -1.65 15.94 3.34
N VAL A 117 -0.61 16.74 3.08
CA VAL A 117 -0.53 18.13 3.54
C VAL A 117 -0.30 19.07 2.37
N PRO A 118 -0.87 20.29 2.37
CA PRO A 118 -0.56 21.28 1.35
C PRO A 118 0.94 21.50 1.25
N ARG A 119 1.48 21.48 0.03
CA ARG A 119 2.91 21.70 -0.21
C ARG A 119 3.34 23.09 0.27
N ASN A 120 4.47 23.12 0.95
CA ASN A 120 5.13 24.35 1.40
C ASN A 120 6.65 24.22 1.17
N GLY A 121 7.08 24.24 -0.11
CA GLY A 121 8.48 24.20 -0.48
C GLY A 121 9.16 22.83 -0.48
N GLN A 122 8.48 21.73 -0.14
CA GLN A 122 9.05 20.37 -0.22
C GLN A 122 9.44 20.04 -1.66
N ALA A 123 10.61 19.40 -1.82
CA ALA A 123 11.12 19.02 -3.13
C ALA A 123 10.23 17.97 -3.79
N ASP A 124 9.98 16.85 -3.10
CA ASP A 124 9.10 15.78 -3.59
C ASP A 124 7.67 16.03 -3.12
N PHE A 125 6.72 15.91 -4.05
CA PHE A 125 5.30 16.12 -3.78
C PHE A 125 4.43 15.48 -4.85
N VAL A 126 3.19 15.23 -4.48
CA VAL A 126 2.12 14.76 -5.37
C VAL A 126 1.38 15.97 -5.94
N ARG A 127 1.04 15.93 -7.25
CA ARG A 127 0.11 16.89 -7.83
C ARG A 127 -1.06 16.16 -8.47
N PHE A 128 -2.28 16.49 -8.04
CA PHE A 128 -3.51 16.01 -8.65
C PHE A 128 -3.79 16.80 -9.92
N VAL A 129 -3.87 16.14 -11.06
CA VAL A 129 -4.02 16.78 -12.38
C VAL A 129 -5.17 16.18 -13.17
N PRO A 130 -5.84 16.96 -14.07
CA PRO A 130 -6.84 16.41 -14.97
C PRO A 130 -6.19 15.56 -16.06
N SER A 131 -6.80 14.43 -16.41
CA SER A 131 -6.35 13.54 -17.46
C SER A 131 -7.53 12.79 -18.10
N THR A 132 -7.24 12.06 -19.17
CA THR A 132 -8.18 11.12 -19.82
C THR A 132 -8.20 9.75 -19.15
N ALA A 133 -7.30 9.50 -18.20
CA ALA A 133 -7.22 8.28 -17.38
C ALA A 133 -6.99 8.64 -15.92
N SER A 134 -7.43 7.78 -14.99
CA SER A 134 -7.00 7.85 -13.59
C SER A 134 -5.83 6.90 -13.42
N ARG A 135 -4.70 7.40 -12.89
CA ARG A 135 -3.48 6.62 -12.72
C ARG A 135 -2.46 7.32 -11.82
N SER A 136 -1.56 6.57 -11.23
CA SER A 136 -0.51 7.07 -10.32
C SER A 136 0.77 6.24 -10.38
N PRO A 137 1.96 6.82 -10.15
CA PRO A 137 3.16 6.06 -9.79
C PRO A 137 3.01 5.41 -8.41
N VAL A 138 3.68 4.26 -8.19
CA VAL A 138 3.72 3.58 -6.88
C VAL A 138 4.83 4.15 -6.00
N GLY A 139 4.48 4.61 -4.81
CA GLY A 139 5.41 5.17 -3.83
C GLY A 139 5.96 6.55 -4.20
N ARG A 140 6.89 7.05 -3.39
CA ARG A 140 7.58 8.33 -3.60
C ARG A 140 8.67 8.18 -4.67
N GLN A 141 8.58 8.91 -5.75
CA GLN A 141 9.50 8.79 -6.89
C GLN A 141 10.88 9.46 -6.67
N ARG A 142 11.01 10.37 -5.70
CA ARG A 142 12.25 11.12 -5.39
C ARG A 142 12.80 11.94 -6.56
N THR A 143 11.95 12.27 -7.50
CA THR A 143 12.28 13.05 -8.71
C THR A 143 11.67 14.43 -8.68
N GLY A 144 11.15 14.85 -7.53
CA GLY A 144 10.40 16.08 -7.38
C GLY A 144 8.90 15.86 -7.47
N ARG A 145 8.24 16.54 -8.41
CA ARG A 145 6.81 16.38 -8.68
C ARG A 145 6.52 14.98 -9.25
N GLN A 146 5.50 14.33 -8.69
CA GLN A 146 4.84 13.17 -9.29
C GLN A 146 3.33 13.43 -9.40
N ASP A 147 2.72 13.02 -10.50
CA ASP A 147 1.32 13.31 -10.76
C ASP A 147 0.43 12.13 -10.37
N ILE A 148 -0.69 12.43 -9.71
CA ILE A 148 -1.89 11.62 -9.70
C ILE A 148 -2.81 12.19 -10.75
N GLU A 149 -3.00 11.46 -11.82
CA GLU A 149 -3.87 11.82 -12.92
C GLU A 149 -5.30 11.37 -12.61
N LEU A 150 -6.28 12.21 -12.93
CA LEU A 150 -7.70 11.92 -12.63
C LEU A 150 -8.58 12.31 -13.81
N THR A 151 -9.47 11.40 -14.21
CA THR A 151 -10.53 11.75 -15.15
C THR A 151 -11.50 12.77 -14.56
N ALA A 152 -12.24 13.46 -15.39
CA ALA A 152 -13.23 14.43 -14.94
C ALA A 152 -14.35 13.81 -14.06
N THR A 153 -14.66 12.53 -14.32
CA THR A 153 -15.76 11.78 -13.67
C THR A 153 -15.31 10.85 -12.57
N ALA A 154 -14.00 10.64 -12.35
CA ALA A 154 -13.50 9.75 -11.30
C ALA A 154 -14.14 10.06 -9.94
N PRO A 155 -14.76 9.10 -9.25
CA PRO A 155 -15.36 9.29 -7.94
C PRO A 155 -14.28 9.43 -6.85
N THR A 156 -14.68 9.83 -5.64
CA THR A 156 -13.77 9.93 -4.48
C THR A 156 -13.03 8.62 -4.21
N GLY A 157 -13.69 7.47 -4.39
CA GLY A 157 -13.06 6.16 -4.19
C GLY A 157 -11.90 5.88 -5.13
N THR A 158 -12.00 6.28 -6.41
CA THR A 158 -10.86 6.22 -7.35
C THR A 158 -9.73 7.14 -6.89
N VAL A 159 -10.04 8.34 -6.39
CA VAL A 159 -8.98 9.21 -5.82
C VAL A 159 -8.29 8.54 -4.62
N ILE A 160 -9.03 7.86 -3.73
CA ILE A 160 -8.48 7.11 -2.60
C ILE A 160 -7.57 5.98 -3.10
N HIS A 161 -7.96 5.29 -4.18
CA HIS A 161 -7.19 4.22 -4.83
C HIS A 161 -5.86 4.75 -5.40
N GLU A 162 -5.89 5.82 -6.19
CA GLU A 162 -4.68 6.43 -6.78
C GLU A 162 -3.73 6.97 -5.70
N MET A 163 -4.28 7.50 -4.60
CA MET A 163 -3.50 7.85 -3.42
C MET A 163 -2.86 6.62 -2.78
N GLY A 164 -3.50 5.45 -2.84
CA GLY A 164 -2.97 4.16 -2.40
C GLY A 164 -1.69 3.80 -3.16
N HIS A 165 -1.70 3.92 -4.48
CA HIS A 165 -0.49 3.77 -5.30
C HIS A 165 0.59 4.77 -4.88
N ALA A 166 0.28 6.05 -4.80
CA ALA A 166 1.24 7.08 -4.40
C ALA A 166 1.85 6.84 -3.00
N VAL A 167 1.15 6.14 -2.11
CA VAL A 167 1.62 5.73 -0.79
C VAL A 167 2.50 4.46 -0.85
N GLY A 168 2.35 3.63 -1.89
CA GLY A 168 3.16 2.44 -2.12
C GLY A 168 2.38 1.12 -2.19
N LEU A 169 1.04 1.16 -2.27
CA LEU A 169 0.22 -0.03 -2.45
C LEU A 169 0.21 -0.48 -3.91
N TRP A 170 0.36 -1.78 -4.12
CA TRP A 170 0.17 -2.47 -5.39
C TRP A 170 -1.23 -3.08 -5.46
N HIS A 171 -1.60 -3.60 -6.63
CA HIS A 171 -2.90 -4.27 -6.78
C HIS A 171 -2.97 -5.59 -6.02
N GLU A 172 -4.08 -5.80 -5.34
CA GLU A 172 -4.30 -6.98 -4.50
C GLU A 172 -4.36 -8.28 -5.33
N GLN A 173 -4.98 -8.26 -6.54
CA GLN A 173 -5.08 -9.44 -7.40
C GLN A 173 -3.74 -9.84 -8.03
N SER A 174 -2.69 -9.04 -7.90
CA SER A 174 -1.36 -9.34 -8.43
C SER A 174 -0.44 -10.01 -7.42
N ARG A 175 -0.88 -10.20 -6.18
CA ARG A 175 -0.13 -10.86 -5.10
C ARG A 175 0.39 -12.24 -5.50
N GLU A 176 1.50 -12.65 -4.91
CA GLU A 176 2.11 -13.97 -5.17
C GLU A 176 1.20 -15.13 -4.73
N ASP A 177 0.41 -14.93 -3.67
CA ASP A 177 -0.49 -15.96 -3.12
C ASP A 177 -1.90 -15.96 -3.75
N ARG A 178 -2.21 -15.04 -4.70
CA ARG A 178 -3.55 -14.84 -5.27
C ARG A 178 -4.22 -16.12 -5.80
N ASN A 179 -3.43 -17.04 -6.40
CA ASN A 179 -3.95 -18.28 -7.01
C ASN A 179 -4.62 -19.22 -6.00
N ARG A 180 -4.41 -18.99 -4.71
CA ARG A 180 -5.12 -19.69 -3.62
C ARG A 180 -6.53 -19.14 -3.42
N PHE A 181 -6.79 -17.90 -3.81
CA PHE A 181 -8.00 -17.14 -3.52
C PHE A 181 -8.84 -16.85 -4.75
N VAL A 182 -8.20 -16.56 -5.88
CA VAL A 182 -8.89 -16.24 -7.14
C VAL A 182 -8.36 -17.08 -8.30
N GLU A 183 -9.20 -17.21 -9.31
CA GLU A 183 -8.86 -17.76 -10.62
C GLU A 183 -8.94 -16.64 -11.66
N ILE A 184 -7.88 -16.44 -12.42
CA ILE A 184 -7.89 -15.49 -13.53
C ILE A 184 -8.30 -16.22 -14.81
N ARG A 185 -9.38 -15.77 -15.43
CA ARG A 185 -9.91 -16.32 -16.67
C ARG A 185 -9.38 -15.56 -17.88
N LEU A 186 -8.16 -15.87 -18.28
CA LEU A 186 -7.52 -15.21 -19.43
C LEU A 186 -8.24 -15.44 -20.76
N ASP A 187 -9.09 -16.47 -20.85
CA ASP A 187 -9.94 -16.73 -22.01
C ASP A 187 -11.04 -15.68 -22.21
N THR A 188 -11.45 -14.99 -21.15
CA THR A 188 -12.41 -13.87 -21.18
C THR A 188 -11.75 -12.50 -21.33
N VAL A 189 -10.41 -12.45 -21.31
CA VAL A 189 -9.60 -11.23 -21.45
C VAL A 189 -9.03 -11.14 -22.87
N PRO A 190 -9.20 -10.02 -23.59
CA PRO A 190 -8.52 -9.78 -24.86
C PRO A 190 -7.02 -10.05 -24.76
N VAL A 191 -6.44 -10.64 -25.79
CA VAL A 191 -5.03 -11.05 -25.80
C VAL A 191 -4.11 -9.89 -25.44
N ASP A 192 -4.39 -8.70 -25.98
CA ASP A 192 -3.61 -7.50 -25.77
C ASP A 192 -3.63 -6.98 -24.33
N ASN A 193 -4.63 -7.40 -23.53
CA ASN A 193 -4.82 -6.93 -22.16
C ASN A 193 -4.37 -7.96 -21.11
N ARG A 194 -3.96 -9.17 -21.51
CA ARG A 194 -3.64 -10.27 -20.59
C ARG A 194 -2.46 -9.99 -19.69
N HIS A 195 -1.51 -9.17 -20.14
CA HIS A 195 -0.33 -8.79 -19.35
C HIS A 195 -0.70 -8.03 -18.05
N ASN A 196 -1.89 -7.39 -17.99
CA ASN A 196 -2.40 -6.72 -16.78
C ASN A 196 -2.83 -7.70 -15.68
N PHE A 197 -2.80 -8.99 -15.95
CA PHE A 197 -3.09 -10.05 -14.98
C PHE A 197 -1.85 -10.88 -14.61
N ASP A 198 -0.66 -10.40 -14.94
CA ASP A 198 0.56 -11.07 -14.52
C ASP A 198 0.66 -11.12 -13.00
N GLN A 199 1.06 -12.27 -12.47
CA GLN A 199 1.25 -12.43 -11.05
C GLN A 199 2.61 -11.86 -10.63
N GLN A 200 2.60 -11.01 -9.60
CA GLN A 200 3.79 -10.29 -9.16
C GLN A 200 4.41 -11.01 -7.95
N ILE A 201 5.21 -12.06 -8.22
CA ILE A 201 5.72 -12.97 -7.19
C ILE A 201 6.81 -12.32 -6.33
N GLU A 202 7.49 -11.27 -6.78
CA GLU A 202 8.67 -10.71 -6.09
C GLU A 202 8.63 -9.19 -5.95
N LEU A 203 7.54 -8.52 -6.37
CA LEU A 203 7.47 -7.06 -6.40
C LEU A 203 7.13 -6.42 -5.06
N GLY A 204 6.50 -7.15 -4.15
CA GLY A 204 6.09 -6.62 -2.86
C GLY A 204 5.96 -7.70 -1.81
N ASP A 205 6.00 -7.32 -0.54
CA ASP A 205 5.56 -8.20 0.53
C ASP A 205 4.04 -8.33 0.47
N ASP A 206 3.53 -9.55 0.43
CA ASP A 206 2.14 -9.86 0.68
C ASP A 206 1.82 -9.50 2.14
N LEU A 207 1.40 -8.25 2.37
CA LEU A 207 1.12 -7.74 3.71
C LEU A 207 -0.23 -8.25 4.21
N GLY A 208 -0.21 -9.16 5.17
CA GLY A 208 -1.43 -9.76 5.71
C GLY A 208 -2.03 -10.85 4.82
N THR A 209 -3.31 -11.18 5.06
CA THR A 209 -4.06 -12.14 4.25
C THR A 209 -4.68 -11.47 3.04
N TYR A 210 -4.87 -12.21 1.95
CA TYR A 210 -5.55 -11.74 0.74
C TYR A 210 -6.90 -11.10 1.06
N ASP A 211 -7.14 -9.88 0.57
CA ASP A 211 -8.33 -9.10 0.90
C ASP A 211 -9.18 -8.82 -0.35
N PHE A 212 -10.25 -9.58 -0.51
CA PHE A 212 -11.24 -9.37 -1.59
C PHE A 212 -11.92 -8.00 -1.55
N GLY A 213 -11.92 -7.32 -0.39
CA GLY A 213 -12.51 -6.02 -0.18
C GLY A 213 -11.53 -4.86 -0.28
N SER A 214 -10.25 -5.14 -0.61
CA SER A 214 -9.24 -4.09 -0.81
C SER A 214 -9.68 -3.10 -1.87
N ILE A 215 -9.45 -1.81 -1.61
CA ILE A 215 -9.68 -0.76 -2.61
C ILE A 215 -8.71 -0.90 -3.79
N MET A 216 -7.59 -1.62 -3.58
CA MET A 216 -6.59 -1.91 -4.61
C MET A 216 -6.91 -3.17 -5.42
N HIS A 217 -8.05 -3.83 -5.19
CA HIS A 217 -8.47 -5.00 -5.95
C HIS A 217 -9.20 -4.59 -7.23
N TYR A 218 -8.95 -5.29 -8.34
CA TYR A 218 -9.75 -5.16 -9.56
C TYR A 218 -11.18 -5.64 -9.34
N SER A 219 -12.11 -5.13 -10.15
CA SER A 219 -13.45 -5.70 -10.24
C SER A 219 -13.41 -7.11 -10.83
N ARG A 220 -14.50 -7.87 -10.64
CA ARG A 220 -14.63 -9.22 -11.20
C ARG A 220 -14.56 -9.24 -12.72
N THR A 221 -14.93 -8.14 -13.36
CA THR A 221 -15.06 -8.01 -14.81
C THR A 221 -13.98 -7.12 -15.44
N ALA A 222 -12.94 -6.77 -14.67
CA ALA A 222 -11.85 -5.91 -15.15
C ALA A 222 -11.30 -6.40 -16.50
N PHE A 223 -11.17 -5.50 -17.47
CA PHE A 223 -10.75 -5.78 -18.87
C PHE A 223 -11.61 -6.77 -19.63
N SER A 224 -12.82 -7.08 -19.17
CA SER A 224 -13.77 -7.92 -19.90
C SER A 224 -14.48 -7.11 -20.99
N THR A 225 -14.50 -7.62 -22.23
CA THR A 225 -15.30 -7.02 -23.32
C THR A 225 -16.70 -7.60 -23.44
N SER A 226 -16.97 -8.68 -22.74
CA SER A 226 -18.24 -9.42 -22.81
C SER A 226 -19.09 -9.32 -21.53
N GLY A 227 -18.56 -8.62 -20.49
CA GLY A 227 -19.17 -8.59 -19.17
C GLY A 227 -19.05 -9.90 -18.38
N GLN A 228 -18.27 -10.87 -18.88
CA GLN A 228 -17.99 -12.09 -18.14
C GLN A 228 -16.91 -11.84 -17.08
N ASP A 229 -16.95 -12.62 -16.02
CA ASP A 229 -15.94 -12.57 -14.97
C ASP A 229 -14.54 -12.90 -15.54
N THR A 230 -13.59 -12.03 -15.29
CA THR A 230 -12.17 -12.23 -15.56
C THR A 230 -11.42 -12.68 -14.30
N ILE A 231 -11.97 -12.33 -13.12
CA ILE A 231 -11.47 -12.77 -11.82
C ILE A 231 -12.59 -13.49 -11.07
N VAL A 232 -12.40 -14.78 -10.80
CA VAL A 232 -13.40 -15.63 -10.13
C VAL A 232 -12.87 -16.02 -8.74
N PRO A 233 -13.56 -15.66 -7.65
CA PRO A 233 -13.15 -16.11 -6.32
C PRO A 233 -13.29 -17.63 -6.18
N ARG A 234 -12.27 -18.28 -5.60
CA ARG A 234 -12.27 -19.74 -5.32
C ARG A 234 -13.01 -20.10 -4.04
N VAL A 235 -13.36 -19.11 -3.25
CA VAL A 235 -14.12 -19.24 -2.00
C VAL A 235 -15.28 -18.25 -1.99
N ALA A 236 -16.30 -18.51 -1.19
CA ALA A 236 -17.39 -17.55 -1.01
C ALA A 236 -16.83 -16.24 -0.41
N LEU A 237 -17.22 -15.12 -0.99
CA LEU A 237 -16.84 -13.82 -0.45
C LEU A 237 -17.49 -13.63 0.94
N PRO A 238 -16.80 -12.98 1.88
CA PRO A 238 -17.41 -12.55 3.14
C PRO A 238 -18.65 -11.69 2.89
N ALA A 239 -19.62 -11.74 3.79
CA ALA A 239 -20.85 -10.96 3.66
C ALA A 239 -20.54 -9.45 3.57
N GLY A 240 -21.11 -8.79 2.57
CA GLY A 240 -20.92 -7.35 2.33
C GLY A 240 -19.60 -6.97 1.65
N VAL A 241 -18.79 -7.94 1.25
CA VAL A 241 -17.55 -7.69 0.50
C VAL A 241 -17.82 -7.74 -1.00
N THR A 242 -17.37 -6.72 -1.71
CA THR A 242 -17.40 -6.62 -3.17
C THR A 242 -15.98 -6.42 -3.69
N MET A 243 -15.54 -7.26 -4.63
CA MET A 243 -14.26 -7.09 -5.33
C MET A 243 -14.34 -5.89 -6.26
N GLY A 244 -13.28 -5.06 -6.26
CA GLY A 244 -13.24 -3.83 -7.06
C GLY A 244 -14.06 -2.69 -6.47
N GLN A 245 -14.39 -2.72 -5.18
CA GLN A 245 -15.09 -1.62 -4.53
C GLN A 245 -14.25 -0.32 -4.55
N ARG A 246 -14.92 0.81 -4.72
CA ARG A 246 -14.34 2.16 -4.69
C ARG A 246 -15.07 3.04 -3.67
N THR A 247 -15.31 2.47 -2.47
CA THR A 247 -16.02 3.15 -1.39
C THR A 247 -15.07 3.64 -0.31
N ALA A 248 -14.14 2.79 0.13
CA ALA A 248 -13.27 3.09 1.27
C ALA A 248 -12.06 2.14 1.31
N LEU A 249 -10.99 2.57 2.01
CA LEU A 249 -9.94 1.64 2.44
C LEU A 249 -10.55 0.52 3.27
N SER A 250 -10.20 -0.71 2.95
CA SER A 250 -10.52 -1.87 3.77
C SER A 250 -9.67 -1.91 5.04
N GLN A 251 -9.99 -2.83 5.95
CA GLN A 251 -9.11 -3.06 7.10
C GLN A 251 -7.77 -3.66 6.67
N GLY A 252 -7.74 -4.48 5.60
CA GLY A 252 -6.51 -5.00 5.00
C GLY A 252 -5.61 -3.88 4.46
N ASP A 253 -6.17 -2.95 3.69
CA ASP A 253 -5.45 -1.77 3.20
C ASP A 253 -4.85 -0.94 4.34
N ILE A 254 -5.63 -0.66 5.39
CA ILE A 254 -5.18 0.08 6.57
C ILE A 254 -4.03 -0.63 7.27
N ASN A 255 -4.12 -1.95 7.44
CA ASN A 255 -3.09 -2.76 8.07
C ASN A 255 -1.80 -2.79 7.22
N ALA A 256 -1.92 -2.92 5.90
CA ALA A 256 -0.79 -2.85 4.97
C ALA A 256 -0.07 -1.50 5.05
N VAL A 257 -0.82 -0.39 5.03
CA VAL A 257 -0.25 0.96 5.23
C VAL A 257 0.43 1.08 6.58
N HIS A 258 -0.16 0.58 7.66
CA HIS A 258 0.45 0.62 8.99
C HIS A 258 1.72 -0.25 9.10
N ALA A 259 1.81 -1.33 8.35
CA ALA A 259 3.03 -2.14 8.26
C ALA A 259 4.13 -1.43 7.47
N MET A 260 3.79 -0.76 6.35
CA MET A 260 4.73 0.03 5.55
C MET A 260 5.20 1.30 6.28
N TYR A 261 4.33 1.92 7.07
CA TYR A 261 4.59 3.15 7.81
C TYR A 261 4.39 2.92 9.32
N PRO A 262 5.27 2.14 9.95
CA PRO A 262 5.15 1.85 11.37
C PRO A 262 5.33 3.13 12.21
N ASP A 263 4.55 3.24 13.27
CA ASP A 263 4.62 4.39 14.19
C ASP A 263 5.75 4.21 15.20
N TRP A 264 6.97 4.32 14.71
CA TRP A 264 8.18 4.21 15.54
C TRP A 264 8.64 5.54 16.15
N SER A 265 8.14 6.67 15.62
CA SER A 265 8.75 7.98 15.88
C SER A 265 7.89 8.93 16.70
N GLY A 266 6.70 8.52 17.15
CA GLY A 266 5.79 9.44 17.86
C GLY A 266 5.36 10.64 17.02
N ILE A 267 5.17 10.44 15.71
CA ILE A 267 4.83 11.50 14.76
C ILE A 267 3.54 12.20 15.19
N GLY A 268 3.58 13.52 15.24
CA GLY A 268 2.45 14.37 15.57
C GLY A 268 2.04 14.33 17.03
N ASP A 269 3.01 14.21 17.96
CA ASP A 269 2.79 14.17 19.43
C ASP A 269 1.90 13.00 19.89
N ARG A 270 1.71 11.99 19.04
CA ARG A 270 0.89 10.82 19.34
C ARG A 270 1.71 9.64 19.82
N TRP A 271 2.57 9.87 20.80
CA TRP A 271 3.20 8.77 21.54
C TRP A 271 2.11 7.92 22.18
N ARG A 272 2.04 6.65 21.79
CA ARG A 272 1.16 5.69 22.43
C ARG A 272 1.90 5.04 23.58
N SER A 273 1.33 5.13 24.79
CA SER A 273 1.82 4.34 25.90
C SER A 273 1.57 2.85 25.62
N ILE A 274 2.63 2.06 25.71
CA ILE A 274 2.55 0.61 25.69
C ILE A 274 2.48 0.02 27.10
N GLY A 275 2.22 0.88 28.09
CA GLY A 275 2.11 0.49 29.50
C GLY A 275 3.45 0.38 30.21
N GLY A 276 3.39 -0.10 31.47
CA GLY A 276 4.54 -0.27 32.34
C GLY A 276 4.80 0.93 33.24
N PHE A 277 5.43 0.67 34.39
CA PHE A 277 5.88 1.69 35.36
C PHE A 277 7.37 1.51 35.58
N PHE A 278 8.18 2.35 34.89
CA PHE A 278 9.62 2.26 34.92
C PHE A 278 10.24 3.54 35.52
N PRO A 279 11.47 3.48 36.01
CA PRO A 279 12.17 4.67 36.48
C PRO A 279 12.30 5.70 35.35
N ALA A 280 12.14 6.99 35.65
CA ALA A 280 12.39 8.04 34.68
C ALA A 280 13.82 7.93 34.13
N GLY A 281 13.98 7.97 32.82
CA GLY A 281 15.27 7.83 32.14
C GLY A 281 15.83 6.40 32.11
N ALA A 282 15.08 5.38 32.50
CA ALA A 282 15.51 4.00 32.35
C ALA A 282 15.74 3.66 30.86
N PRO A 283 16.94 3.18 30.49
CA PRO A 283 17.21 2.81 29.11
C PRO A 283 16.42 1.57 28.72
N ILE A 284 15.91 1.59 27.47
CA ILE A 284 15.20 0.47 26.86
C ILE A 284 16.13 -0.18 25.83
N SER A 285 16.33 -1.50 25.97
CA SER A 285 16.97 -2.29 24.93
C SER A 285 15.91 -2.85 23.98
N VAL A 286 16.20 -2.83 22.70
CA VAL A 286 15.34 -3.38 21.66
C VAL A 286 16.11 -4.41 20.84
N THR A 287 15.46 -5.51 20.52
CA THR A 287 15.97 -6.50 19.56
C THR A 287 14.84 -7.02 18.68
N SER A 288 15.19 -7.61 17.55
CA SER A 288 14.25 -8.24 16.63
C SER A 288 14.71 -9.66 16.37
N ARG A 289 13.80 -10.62 16.46
CA ARG A 289 14.05 -12.04 16.13
C ARG A 289 13.70 -12.37 14.70
N SER A 290 12.93 -11.51 14.04
CA SER A 290 12.50 -11.65 12.65
C SER A 290 12.03 -10.28 12.14
N ALA A 291 11.85 -10.14 10.82
CA ALA A 291 11.41 -8.90 10.19
C ALA A 291 10.07 -8.34 10.74
N GLY A 292 9.19 -9.19 11.23
CA GLY A 292 7.89 -8.80 11.78
C GLY A 292 7.79 -8.83 13.30
N ASN A 293 8.91 -8.73 14.03
CA ASN A 293 8.92 -8.80 15.50
C ASN A 293 9.83 -7.76 16.13
N LEU A 294 9.41 -7.22 17.28
CA LEU A 294 10.24 -6.44 18.19
C LEU A 294 10.07 -6.94 19.60
N ASP A 295 11.15 -7.01 20.34
CA ASP A 295 11.17 -7.32 21.76
C ASP A 295 11.87 -6.18 22.50
N LEU A 296 11.21 -5.63 23.54
CA LEU A 296 11.72 -4.56 24.40
C LEU A 296 12.11 -5.12 25.75
N PHE A 297 13.17 -4.58 26.34
CA PHE A 297 13.64 -4.94 27.68
C PHE A 297 13.98 -3.68 28.46
N VAL A 298 13.58 -3.66 29.73
CA VAL A 298 13.83 -2.53 30.64
C VAL A 298 13.94 -3.06 32.10
N VAL A 299 14.79 -2.42 32.90
CA VAL A 299 14.85 -2.69 34.32
C VAL A 299 13.86 -1.81 35.06
N GLY A 300 12.95 -2.45 35.81
CA GLY A 300 11.89 -1.79 36.56
C GLY A 300 12.32 -1.12 37.87
N ASN A 301 11.35 -0.52 38.53
CA ASN A 301 11.53 0.12 39.86
C ASN A 301 11.93 -0.86 40.97
N ASP A 302 11.62 -2.14 40.78
CA ASP A 302 11.93 -3.24 41.69
C ASP A 302 13.26 -3.96 41.39
N GLY A 303 14.00 -3.45 40.38
CA GLY A 303 15.26 -4.03 39.92
C GLY A 303 15.13 -5.29 39.08
N ARG A 304 13.94 -5.65 38.67
CA ARG A 304 13.71 -6.80 37.79
C ARG A 304 13.65 -6.37 36.32
N VAL A 305 14.03 -7.28 35.43
CA VAL A 305 13.91 -7.07 33.98
C VAL A 305 12.50 -7.37 33.52
N TYR A 306 11.93 -6.47 32.77
CA TYR A 306 10.63 -6.60 32.15
C TYR A 306 10.78 -6.61 30.65
N THR A 307 9.92 -7.38 29.97
CA THR A 307 9.85 -7.46 28.50
C THR A 307 8.44 -7.22 27.98
N SER A 308 8.36 -6.57 26.85
CA SER A 308 7.16 -6.47 26.01
C SER A 308 7.55 -6.77 24.59
N TRP A 309 6.70 -7.40 23.85
CA TRP A 309 6.95 -7.76 22.45
C TRP A 309 5.79 -7.36 21.57
N TRP A 310 6.13 -7.15 20.30
CA TRP A 310 5.20 -6.86 19.23
C TRP A 310 5.47 -7.80 18.05
N TYR A 311 4.40 -8.23 17.38
CA TYR A 311 4.43 -8.93 16.12
C TYR A 311 3.64 -8.16 15.09
N GLN A 312 4.04 -8.25 13.83
CA GLN A 312 3.31 -7.68 12.71
C GLN A 312 1.86 -8.18 12.72
N GLY A 313 0.92 -7.23 12.62
CA GLY A 313 -0.52 -7.52 12.70
C GLY A 313 -1.09 -7.72 14.12
N ALA A 314 -0.27 -7.59 15.17
CA ALA A 314 -0.70 -7.65 16.55
C ALA A 314 -0.36 -6.36 17.30
N ASP A 315 -0.99 -6.16 18.45
CA ASP A 315 -0.64 -5.05 19.33
C ASP A 315 0.49 -5.45 20.31
N TRP A 316 1.07 -4.47 21.00
CA TRP A 316 2.10 -4.71 22.00
C TRP A 316 1.57 -5.56 23.17
N SER A 317 2.33 -6.57 23.57
CA SER A 317 1.96 -7.45 24.70
C SER A 317 1.92 -6.72 26.05
N GLY A 318 2.63 -5.61 26.16
CA GLY A 318 2.70 -4.80 27.39
C GLY A 318 1.57 -3.79 27.59
N LEU A 319 0.64 -3.66 26.65
CA LEU A 319 -0.53 -2.80 26.79
C LEU A 319 -1.30 -3.11 28.10
N ASN A 320 -1.89 -2.07 28.66
CA ASN A 320 -2.60 -2.16 29.94
C ASN A 320 -1.71 -2.65 31.11
N ASN A 321 -0.40 -2.33 31.08
CA ASN A 321 0.57 -2.67 32.10
C ASN A 321 0.83 -4.18 32.26
N THR A 322 0.71 -4.94 31.19
CA THR A 322 0.91 -6.39 31.14
C THR A 322 2.34 -6.80 30.75
N TRP A 323 3.32 -5.95 30.97
CA TRP A 323 4.74 -6.28 30.77
C TRP A 323 5.14 -7.53 31.56
N ARG A 324 5.80 -8.46 30.88
CA ARG A 324 6.23 -9.71 31.50
C ARG A 324 7.51 -9.52 32.31
N ASN A 325 7.48 -9.85 33.59
CA ASN A 325 8.65 -9.95 34.40
C ASN A 325 9.45 -11.21 34.06
N ILE A 326 10.71 -11.07 33.74
CA ILE A 326 11.63 -12.20 33.44
C ILE A 326 12.68 -12.40 34.55
N GLY A 327 12.59 -11.66 35.63
CA GLY A 327 13.46 -11.83 36.82
C GLY A 327 14.65 -10.89 36.84
N GLY A 328 15.65 -11.24 37.62
CA GLY A 328 16.87 -10.47 37.85
C GLY A 328 16.84 -9.67 39.17
N VAL A 329 17.99 -9.19 39.59
CA VAL A 329 18.18 -8.27 40.69
C VAL A 329 19.26 -7.27 40.29
N PHE A 330 18.83 -6.11 39.80
CA PHE A 330 19.68 -5.04 39.30
C PHE A 330 19.35 -3.73 40.03
N PRO A 331 20.23 -2.74 39.99
CA PRO A 331 19.84 -1.40 40.37
C PRO A 331 18.64 -0.94 39.51
N LYS A 332 17.70 -0.26 40.15
CA LYS A 332 16.50 0.23 39.44
C LYS A 332 16.90 1.10 38.23
N GLY A 333 16.34 0.79 37.08
CA GLY A 333 16.64 1.49 35.84
C GLY A 333 18.06 1.24 35.28
N ALA A 334 18.76 0.20 35.75
CA ALA A 334 20.06 -0.16 35.17
C ALA A 334 19.95 -0.50 33.69
N PRO A 335 20.98 -0.25 32.89
CA PRO A 335 20.96 -0.64 31.48
C PRO A 335 20.91 -2.17 31.34
N VAL A 336 20.14 -2.62 30.38
CA VAL A 336 20.08 -4.02 29.93
C VAL A 336 20.32 -4.05 28.43
N THR A 337 20.99 -5.08 27.95
CA THR A 337 21.19 -5.30 26.51
C THR A 337 20.68 -6.69 26.14
N ALA A 338 19.89 -6.75 25.09
CA ALA A 338 19.39 -7.99 24.54
C ALA A 338 19.82 -8.13 23.07
N ILE A 339 20.11 -9.34 22.66
CA ILE A 339 20.44 -9.68 21.28
C ILE A 339 19.69 -10.96 20.88
N ALA A 340 19.17 -11.00 19.68
CA ALA A 340 18.58 -12.22 19.14
C ALA A 340 19.69 -13.15 18.64
N LYS A 341 19.70 -14.39 19.15
CA LYS A 341 20.65 -15.43 18.71
C LYS A 341 20.13 -16.17 17.47
N SER A 342 18.83 -16.31 17.36
CA SER A 342 18.15 -16.96 16.24
C SER A 342 16.68 -16.50 16.20
N PRO A 343 15.92 -16.79 15.13
CA PRO A 343 14.52 -16.35 15.02
C PRO A 343 13.58 -16.70 16.18
N ASN A 344 13.92 -17.65 17.02
CA ASN A 344 13.09 -18.07 18.17
C ASN A 344 13.83 -18.01 19.52
N SER A 345 14.97 -17.32 19.60
CA SER A 345 15.81 -17.25 20.79
C SER A 345 16.38 -15.86 21.00
N ILE A 346 16.27 -15.36 22.21
CA ILE A 346 16.91 -14.13 22.71
C ILE A 346 17.96 -14.52 23.75
#